data_82fa7c16763381f9a66f3d96ac43b461
#
_entry.id   82fa7c16763381f9a66f3d96ac43b461
#
_cell.length_a   1.000
_cell.length_b   1.000
_cell.length_c   1.000
_cell.angle_alpha   90.00
_cell.angle_beta   90.00
_cell.angle_gamma   90.00
#
_symmetry.space_group_name_H-M   'P 1'
#
loop_
_entity.id
_entity.type
_entity.pdbx_description
1 polymer ?
#
loop_
_entity_poly.entity_id
_entity_poly.type
_entity_poly.pdbx_seq_one_letter_code
_entity_poly.pdbx_strand_id
1 'polypeptide(L)'
;MTMTNLDNILKSRDTLSLRQATEDPGVVMGRHPAWCYWYCKNKPYLKSRFCRGVPVAKICIFDLGRKKAKVDEFPLCGHKVSDEYEQLSSEALEAAHICANKYMVKSCGKDSFHIRVRLHPFRVIRINKMLSCAGADRLQTGMHSAFGKLQGTVVRVHIGQVIMSIHTKAAEQGACD
;
A
#
# COMPACT_ATOMS: atom_id res chain seq x y z
N MET A 1 20.95 11.48 21.59
CA MET A 1 20.53 10.32 22.38
C MET A 1 19.01 10.45 22.51
N THR A 2 18.20 9.72 21.82
CA THR A 2 18.03 8.33 21.52
C THR A 2 17.02 8.18 20.39
N MET A 3 17.49 8.02 19.14
CA MET A 3 16.65 7.70 17.97
C MET A 3 16.50 6.18 17.74
N THR A 4 17.07 5.35 18.61
CA THR A 4 17.26 3.92 18.38
C THR A 4 16.10 3.02 18.84
N ASN A 5 15.17 3.52 19.66
CA ASN A 5 14.08 2.67 20.18
C ASN A 5 12.82 2.63 19.28
N LEU A 6 12.54 3.69 18.54
CA LEU A 6 11.41 3.71 17.60
C LEU A 6 11.63 2.77 16.40
N ASP A 7 12.88 2.68 15.92
CA ASP A 7 13.23 1.77 14.82
C ASP A 7 13.11 0.29 15.19
N ASN A 8 13.37 -0.06 16.45
CA ASN A 8 13.26 -1.45 16.91
C ASN A 8 11.81 -1.89 17.18
N ILE A 9 10.94 -0.98 17.61
CA ILE A 9 9.53 -1.29 17.84
C ILE A 9 8.77 -1.37 16.51
N LEU A 10 9.11 -0.53 15.54
CA LEU A 10 8.55 -0.58 14.19
C LEU A 10 9.07 -1.78 13.38
N LYS A 11 10.35 -2.16 13.57
CA LYS A 11 10.93 -3.34 12.88
C LYS A 11 10.41 -4.68 13.37
N SER A 12 10.10 -4.83 14.65
CA SER A 12 9.79 -6.15 15.22
C SER A 12 8.32 -6.54 15.15
N ARG A 13 7.39 -5.59 15.09
CA ARG A 13 5.94 -5.89 15.05
C ARG A 13 5.30 -5.72 13.68
N ASP A 14 5.72 -4.74 12.90
CA ASP A 14 5.03 -4.41 11.66
C ASP A 14 5.45 -5.28 10.48
N THR A 15 6.70 -5.78 10.46
CA THR A 15 7.13 -6.76 9.46
C THR A 15 6.50 -8.14 9.68
N LEU A 16 6.24 -8.52 10.94
CA LEU A 16 5.54 -9.77 11.25
C LEU A 16 4.04 -9.68 10.95
N SER A 17 3.38 -8.57 11.26
CA SER A 17 1.95 -8.42 10.98
C SER A 17 1.64 -8.24 9.50
N LEU A 18 2.53 -7.57 8.74
CA LEU A 18 2.40 -7.47 7.29
C LEU A 18 2.70 -8.81 6.59
N ARG A 19 3.63 -9.60 7.11
CA ARG A 19 3.86 -10.97 6.62
C ARG A 19 2.73 -11.91 6.99
N GLN A 20 2.19 -11.83 8.21
CA GLN A 20 1.06 -12.65 8.64
C GLN A 20 -0.25 -12.29 7.93
N ALA A 21 -0.45 -11.03 7.55
CA ALA A 21 -1.59 -10.64 6.72
C ALA A 21 -1.50 -11.15 5.26
N THR A 22 -0.32 -11.63 4.83
CA THR A 22 -0.14 -12.25 3.51
C THR A 22 -0.18 -13.78 3.54
N GLU A 23 -0.23 -14.40 4.73
CA GLU A 23 -0.16 -15.86 4.90
C GLU A 23 -1.50 -16.54 5.23
N ASP A 24 -2.61 -15.84 5.19
CA ASP A 24 -3.93 -16.51 5.25
C ASP A 24 -4.17 -17.30 3.96
N PRO A 25 -4.11 -18.64 4.00
CA PRO A 25 -4.40 -19.49 2.84
C PRO A 25 -5.90 -19.62 2.61
N GLY A 26 -6.67 -18.63 3.00
CA GLY A 26 -8.06 -18.50 2.61
C GLY A 26 -8.11 -18.34 1.10
N VAL A 27 -8.41 -19.43 0.42
CA VAL A 27 -8.58 -19.49 -1.03
C VAL A 27 -9.61 -18.48 -1.48
N VAL A 28 -9.19 -17.23 -1.68
CA VAL A 28 -9.99 -16.25 -2.39
C VAL A 28 -9.92 -16.64 -3.87
N MET A 29 -10.88 -17.45 -4.28
CA MET A 29 -11.07 -17.80 -5.66
C MET A 29 -11.15 -16.53 -6.50
N GLY A 30 -10.07 -16.22 -7.22
CA GLY A 30 -10.13 -15.17 -8.22
C GLY A 30 -9.01 -14.14 -8.26
N ARG A 31 -8.20 -13.96 -7.23
CA ARG A 31 -7.09 -13.00 -7.22
C ARG A 31 -5.76 -13.69 -6.94
N HIS A 32 -4.70 -13.32 -7.70
CA HIS A 32 -3.35 -13.77 -7.38
C HIS A 32 -2.89 -13.18 -6.05
N PRO A 33 -2.07 -13.91 -5.27
CA PRO A 33 -1.43 -13.37 -4.08
C PRO A 33 -0.60 -12.12 -4.40
N ALA A 34 -0.48 -11.21 -3.45
CA ALA A 34 0.24 -9.95 -3.64
C ALA A 34 1.73 -10.14 -4.00
N TRP A 35 2.35 -11.23 -3.50
CA TRP A 35 3.74 -11.56 -3.78
C TRP A 35 4.03 -11.85 -5.27
N CYS A 36 3.04 -12.21 -6.07
CA CYS A 36 3.20 -12.38 -7.52
C CYS A 36 3.58 -11.07 -8.24
N TYR A 37 3.29 -9.93 -7.65
CA TYR A 37 3.43 -8.61 -8.28
C TYR A 37 4.39 -7.66 -7.54
N TRP A 38 5.12 -8.12 -6.54
CA TRP A 38 6.02 -7.25 -5.78
C TRP A 38 7.27 -6.83 -6.56
N TYR A 39 7.72 -7.61 -7.55
CA TYR A 39 8.88 -7.30 -8.37
C TYR A 39 8.58 -6.31 -9.49
N CYS A 40 9.54 -5.42 -9.76
CA CYS A 40 9.50 -4.46 -10.86
C CYS A 40 10.14 -5.01 -12.15
N LYS A 41 9.77 -6.23 -12.57
CA LYS A 41 10.39 -6.91 -13.72
C LYS A 41 10.00 -6.32 -15.07
N ASN A 42 8.77 -5.86 -15.20
CA ASN A 42 8.21 -5.41 -16.47
C ASN A 42 8.41 -3.90 -16.68
N LYS A 43 8.39 -3.48 -17.96
CA LYS A 43 8.28 -2.06 -18.28
C LYS A 43 7.02 -1.45 -17.64
N PRO A 44 7.05 -0.16 -17.26
CA PRO A 44 5.87 0.51 -16.73
C PRO A 44 4.70 0.45 -17.71
N TYR A 45 3.53 0.03 -17.21
CA TYR A 45 2.29 0.01 -17.97
C TYR A 45 1.29 0.95 -17.31
N LEU A 46 1.07 2.10 -17.94
CA LEU A 46 0.22 3.15 -17.41
C LEU A 46 -1.16 3.11 -18.04
N LYS A 47 -2.16 3.60 -17.32
CA LYS A 47 -3.48 3.85 -17.87
C LYS A 47 -3.36 4.92 -18.98
N SER A 48 -3.87 4.61 -20.15
CA SER A 48 -3.83 5.49 -21.32
C SER A 48 -5.06 5.28 -22.20
N ARG A 49 -5.12 6.00 -23.32
CA ARG A 49 -6.16 5.78 -24.34
C ARG A 49 -6.16 4.33 -24.87
N PHE A 50 -5.01 3.68 -24.92
CA PHE A 50 -4.86 2.30 -25.37
C PHE A 50 -5.07 1.27 -24.26
N CYS A 51 -5.04 1.68 -23.00
CA CYS A 51 -5.26 0.85 -21.82
C CYS A 51 -6.53 1.33 -21.11
N ARG A 52 -7.69 0.91 -21.60
CA ARG A 52 -9.01 1.24 -21.05
C ARG A 52 -9.55 0.11 -20.14
N GLY A 53 -10.55 0.42 -19.33
CA GLY A 53 -11.18 -0.58 -18.46
C GLY A 53 -10.34 -0.92 -17.22
N VAL A 54 -9.41 -0.04 -16.82
CA VAL A 54 -8.62 -0.26 -15.60
C VAL A 54 -9.52 -0.11 -14.38
N PRO A 55 -9.54 -1.08 -13.46
CA PRO A 55 -10.26 -0.96 -12.20
C PRO A 55 -9.81 0.26 -11.41
N VAL A 56 -10.75 0.85 -10.69
CA VAL A 56 -10.45 2.00 -9.81
C VAL A 56 -9.52 1.56 -8.70
N ALA A 57 -8.53 2.39 -8.37
CA ALA A 57 -7.63 2.15 -7.25
C ALA A 57 -8.41 2.02 -5.94
N LYS A 58 -7.99 1.10 -5.06
CA LYS A 58 -8.65 0.92 -3.77
C LYS A 58 -8.46 2.13 -2.87
N ILE A 59 -7.24 2.68 -2.86
CA ILE A 59 -6.97 3.93 -2.14
C ILE A 59 -7.54 5.12 -2.91
N CYS A 60 -8.40 5.89 -2.24
CA CYS A 60 -9.03 7.11 -2.78
C CYS A 60 -8.71 8.34 -1.95
N ILE A 61 -8.47 8.17 -0.65
CA ILE A 61 -8.21 9.27 0.28
C ILE A 61 -6.72 9.24 0.65
N PHE A 62 -6.02 10.33 0.35
CA PHE A 62 -4.58 10.48 0.56
C PHE A 62 -4.22 11.37 1.74
N ASP A 63 -5.15 12.22 2.18
CA ASP A 63 -5.00 13.10 3.32
C ASP A 63 -5.97 12.71 4.44
N LEU A 64 -5.45 12.57 5.64
CA LEU A 64 -6.19 12.14 6.83
C LEU A 64 -5.92 13.05 8.03
N GLY A 65 -6.79 12.96 9.01
CA GLY A 65 -6.72 13.78 10.21
C GLY A 65 -7.16 15.21 9.93
N ARG A 66 -6.44 16.18 10.49
CA ARG A 66 -6.77 17.60 10.33
C ARG A 66 -6.26 18.17 9.02
N LYS A 67 -7.04 18.02 7.97
CA LYS A 67 -6.66 18.37 6.57
C LYS A 67 -6.35 19.86 6.36
N LYS A 68 -6.95 20.75 7.16
CA LYS A 68 -6.79 22.22 7.04
C LYS A 68 -5.79 22.80 8.05
N ALA A 69 -4.94 21.95 8.66
CA ALA A 69 -3.90 22.42 9.58
C ALA A 69 -2.90 23.34 8.85
N LYS A 70 -2.48 24.41 9.55
CA LYS A 70 -1.36 25.23 9.10
C LYS A 70 -0.05 24.47 9.28
N VAL A 71 0.98 24.80 8.48
CA VAL A 71 2.29 24.12 8.50
C VAL A 71 2.92 24.14 9.89
N ASP A 72 2.78 25.24 10.60
CA ASP A 72 3.39 25.45 11.94
C ASP A 72 2.60 24.77 13.08
N GLU A 73 1.44 24.21 12.78
CA GLU A 73 0.57 23.62 13.80
C GLU A 73 1.06 22.25 14.27
N PHE A 74 1.74 21.50 13.40
CA PHE A 74 2.29 20.19 13.66
C PHE A 74 3.79 20.15 13.35
N PRO A 75 4.65 20.54 14.30
CA PRO A 75 6.08 20.68 14.06
C PRO A 75 6.82 19.34 13.91
N LEU A 76 6.30 18.28 14.53
CA LEU A 76 6.91 16.95 14.42
C LEU A 76 6.47 16.27 13.12
N CYS A 77 7.45 15.81 12.34
CA CYS A 77 7.20 15.09 11.09
C CYS A 77 7.95 13.76 11.05
N GLY A 78 7.19 12.67 10.95
CA GLY A 78 7.71 11.33 10.72
C GLY A 78 7.48 10.90 9.27
N HIS A 79 8.45 10.17 8.70
CA HIS A 79 8.36 9.61 7.35
C HIS A 79 8.54 8.10 7.36
N LYS A 80 7.66 7.39 6.64
CA LYS A 80 7.90 6.00 6.29
C LYS A 80 8.59 5.95 4.93
N VAL A 81 9.82 5.42 4.91
CA VAL A 81 10.67 5.33 3.73
C VAL A 81 10.80 3.88 3.30
N SER A 82 10.95 3.63 2.02
CA SER A 82 11.19 2.30 1.47
C SER A 82 12.67 1.97 1.44
N ASP A 83 13.03 0.77 1.89
CA ASP A 83 14.40 0.24 1.84
C ASP A 83 14.67 -0.56 0.57
N GLU A 84 13.61 -0.97 -0.15
CA GLU A 84 13.72 -1.84 -1.32
C GLU A 84 13.01 -1.25 -2.55
N TYR A 85 13.45 -1.71 -3.73
CA TYR A 85 12.80 -1.37 -5.01
C TYR A 85 11.69 -2.36 -5.32
N GLU A 86 10.46 -2.03 -4.96
CA GLU A 86 9.31 -2.91 -5.03
C GLU A 86 8.05 -2.25 -5.60
N GLN A 87 7.05 -3.08 -5.88
CA GLN A 87 5.70 -2.63 -6.23
C GLN A 87 4.75 -2.84 -5.06
N LEU A 88 4.01 -1.77 -4.72
CA LEU A 88 2.94 -1.81 -3.73
C LEU A 88 1.58 -1.73 -4.43
N SER A 89 0.67 -2.62 -4.06
CA SER A 89 -0.69 -2.58 -4.58
C SER A 89 -1.52 -1.46 -3.94
N SER A 90 -2.55 -1.01 -4.63
CA SER A 90 -3.48 -0.01 -4.09
C SER A 90 -4.20 -0.50 -2.84
N GLU A 91 -4.43 -1.79 -2.72
CA GLU A 91 -5.02 -2.44 -1.55
C GLU A 91 -4.09 -2.40 -0.34
N ALA A 92 -2.79 -2.61 -0.54
CA ALA A 92 -1.80 -2.52 0.52
C ALA A 92 -1.67 -1.08 1.06
N LEU A 93 -1.71 -0.09 0.17
CA LEU A 93 -1.70 1.32 0.56
C LEU A 93 -2.95 1.71 1.35
N GLU A 94 -4.12 1.20 0.96
CA GLU A 94 -5.36 1.43 1.71
C GLU A 94 -5.34 0.78 3.09
N ALA A 95 -4.84 -0.45 3.20
CA ALA A 95 -4.71 -1.13 4.49
C ALA A 95 -3.75 -0.38 5.43
N ALA A 96 -2.60 0.06 4.92
CA ALA A 96 -1.63 0.85 5.69
C ALA A 96 -2.24 2.18 6.17
N HIS A 97 -2.94 2.87 5.29
CA HIS A 97 -3.66 4.11 5.56
C HIS A 97 -4.69 3.94 6.69
N ILE A 98 -5.53 2.90 6.63
CA ILE A 98 -6.55 2.63 7.65
C ILE A 98 -5.91 2.29 8.99
N CYS A 99 -4.87 1.45 9.00
CA CYS A 99 -4.16 1.07 10.22
C CYS A 99 -3.49 2.27 10.89
N ALA A 100 -2.75 3.07 10.12
CA ALA A 100 -2.10 4.27 10.62
C ALA A 100 -3.11 5.27 11.21
N ASN A 101 -4.22 5.51 10.50
CA ASN A 101 -5.26 6.42 10.98
C ASN A 101 -5.89 5.93 12.30
N LYS A 102 -6.23 4.65 12.39
CA LYS A 102 -6.81 4.09 13.62
C LYS A 102 -5.84 4.15 14.81
N TYR A 103 -4.57 3.87 14.57
CA TYR A 103 -3.55 3.96 15.60
C TYR A 103 -3.40 5.40 16.11
N MET A 104 -3.27 6.36 15.21
CA MET A 104 -3.11 7.78 15.57
C MET A 104 -4.35 8.36 16.27
N VAL A 105 -5.54 7.99 15.84
CA VAL A 105 -6.80 8.41 16.52
C VAL A 105 -6.86 7.86 17.93
N LYS A 106 -6.38 6.63 18.15
CA LYS A 106 -6.36 6.00 19.49
C LYS A 106 -5.31 6.62 20.41
N SER A 107 -4.14 6.98 19.88
CA SER A 107 -3.02 7.51 20.67
C SER A 107 -3.15 9.00 20.95
N CYS A 108 -3.40 9.81 19.92
CA CYS A 108 -3.30 11.28 19.98
C CYS A 108 -4.65 11.98 19.84
N GLY A 109 -5.72 11.26 19.49
CA GLY A 109 -7.03 11.85 19.21
C GLY A 109 -7.20 12.29 17.75
N LYS A 110 -8.44 12.59 17.37
CA LYS A 110 -8.86 12.79 15.98
C LYS A 110 -8.24 14.01 15.27
N ASP A 111 -7.99 15.11 16.02
CA ASP A 111 -7.59 16.39 15.44
C ASP A 111 -6.14 16.79 15.73
N SER A 112 -5.33 15.86 16.29
CA SER A 112 -3.97 16.13 16.74
C SER A 112 -2.90 15.76 15.73
N PHE A 113 -3.27 15.25 14.55
CA PHE A 113 -2.32 14.79 13.54
C PHE A 113 -2.81 15.05 12.12
N HIS A 114 -1.87 14.98 11.18
CA HIS A 114 -2.14 14.94 9.75
C HIS A 114 -1.31 13.84 9.10
N ILE A 115 -1.93 12.97 8.32
CA ILE A 115 -1.26 11.92 7.55
C ILE A 115 -1.41 12.24 6.07
N ARG A 116 -0.30 12.13 5.32
CA ARG A 116 -0.29 12.23 3.88
C ARG A 116 0.32 10.97 3.26
N VAL A 117 -0.46 10.26 2.46
CA VAL A 117 0.04 9.20 1.59
C VAL A 117 0.61 9.86 0.33
N ARG A 118 1.90 9.65 0.07
CA ARG A 118 2.62 10.34 -1.02
C ARG A 118 2.64 9.57 -2.33
N LEU A 119 2.26 8.31 -2.30
CA LEU A 119 2.30 7.41 -3.44
C LEU A 119 0.93 7.30 -4.11
N HIS A 120 0.91 7.44 -5.44
CA HIS A 120 -0.29 7.29 -6.25
C HIS A 120 -0.19 6.07 -7.17
N PRO A 121 -1.17 5.14 -7.14
CA PRO A 121 -1.15 3.92 -7.94
C PRO A 121 -1.58 4.20 -9.39
N PHE A 122 -0.65 4.61 -10.23
CA PHE A 122 -0.90 4.89 -11.64
C PHE A 122 -0.59 3.72 -12.57
N ARG A 123 0.16 2.72 -12.10
CA ARG A 123 0.61 1.59 -12.92
C ARG A 123 -0.41 0.48 -12.87
N VAL A 124 -0.60 -0.18 -13.99
CA VAL A 124 -1.57 -1.26 -14.17
C VAL A 124 -0.88 -2.60 -14.14
N ILE A 125 -1.46 -3.56 -13.46
CA ILE A 125 -1.05 -4.96 -13.47
C ILE A 125 -2.08 -5.81 -14.19
N ARG A 126 -1.62 -6.89 -14.78
CA ARG A 126 -2.43 -7.83 -15.55
C ARG A 126 -2.43 -9.21 -14.92
N ILE A 127 -3.47 -9.95 -15.19
CA ILE A 127 -3.63 -11.33 -14.74
C ILE A 127 -4.05 -12.21 -15.91
N ASN A 128 -3.37 -13.33 -16.09
CA ASN A 128 -3.82 -14.41 -16.95
C ASN A 128 -4.39 -15.53 -16.08
N LYS A 129 -5.69 -15.74 -16.14
CA LYS A 129 -6.35 -16.84 -15.42
C LYS A 129 -6.59 -17.98 -16.39
N MET A 130 -5.94 -19.11 -16.14
CA MET A 130 -6.13 -20.33 -16.95
C MET A 130 -7.46 -21.00 -16.65
N LEU A 131 -7.83 -21.08 -15.38
CA LEU A 131 -9.07 -21.70 -14.91
C LEU A 131 -10.01 -20.63 -14.35
N SER A 132 -11.03 -20.26 -15.11
CA SER A 132 -11.99 -19.23 -14.70
C SER A 132 -13.39 -19.78 -14.41
N CYS A 133 -13.67 -21.02 -14.77
CA CYS A 133 -14.97 -21.67 -14.55
C CYS A 133 -14.82 -23.20 -14.38
N ALA A 134 -15.85 -23.83 -13.84
CA ALA A 134 -15.92 -25.30 -13.70
C ALA A 134 -15.86 -25.98 -15.08
N GLY A 135 -15.13 -27.11 -15.17
CA GLY A 135 -14.93 -27.81 -16.43
C GLY A 135 -13.98 -27.15 -17.42
N ALA A 136 -13.24 -26.17 -16.94
CA ALA A 136 -12.33 -25.34 -17.76
C ALA A 136 -11.17 -26.08 -18.39
N ASP A 137 -10.84 -27.28 -17.94
CA ASP A 137 -9.67 -28.04 -18.42
C ASP A 137 -9.73 -28.29 -19.92
N ARG A 138 -10.91 -28.60 -20.44
CA ARG A 138 -11.16 -28.78 -21.88
C ARG A 138 -11.29 -27.46 -22.66
N LEU A 139 -11.66 -26.38 -21.99
CA LEU A 139 -11.93 -25.08 -22.59
C LEU A 139 -10.81 -24.06 -22.39
N GLN A 140 -9.81 -24.39 -21.56
CA GLN A 140 -8.70 -23.47 -21.32
C GLN A 140 -7.78 -23.38 -22.54
N THR A 141 -7.31 -22.19 -22.80
CA THR A 141 -6.34 -21.91 -23.86
C THR A 141 -4.89 -22.13 -23.42
N GLY A 142 -4.65 -22.45 -22.15
CA GLY A 142 -3.32 -22.57 -21.57
C GLY A 142 -2.57 -21.23 -21.64
N MET A 143 -1.33 -21.30 -22.16
CA MET A 143 -0.49 -20.11 -22.37
C MET A 143 -0.73 -19.39 -23.70
N HIS A 144 -1.63 -19.88 -24.53
CA HIS A 144 -2.06 -19.15 -25.72
C HIS A 144 -2.82 -17.88 -25.30
N SER A 145 -2.43 -16.74 -25.86
CA SER A 145 -2.99 -15.43 -25.46
C SER A 145 -2.78 -15.08 -23.99
N ALA A 146 -1.61 -15.42 -23.43
CA ALA A 146 -1.26 -15.23 -22.02
C ALA A 146 -1.12 -13.77 -21.57
N PHE A 147 -1.38 -12.78 -22.45
CA PHE A 147 -1.31 -11.35 -22.13
C PHE A 147 -2.25 -10.96 -20.98
N GLY A 148 -3.36 -11.64 -20.83
CA GLY A 148 -4.27 -11.49 -19.70
C GLY A 148 -5.12 -10.23 -19.72
N LYS A 149 -5.94 -10.10 -18.66
CA LYS A 149 -6.85 -8.94 -18.44
C LYS A 149 -6.28 -8.00 -17.39
N LEU A 150 -6.79 -6.78 -17.34
CA LEU A 150 -6.42 -5.79 -16.33
C LEU A 150 -6.93 -6.23 -14.94
N GLN A 151 -6.05 -6.26 -13.95
CA GLN A 151 -6.39 -6.72 -12.60
C GLN A 151 -6.57 -5.57 -11.61
N GLY A 152 -5.65 -4.62 -11.61
CA GLY A 152 -5.64 -3.54 -10.63
C GLY A 152 -4.51 -2.55 -10.89
N THR A 153 -4.28 -1.71 -9.90
CA THR A 153 -3.27 -0.65 -9.96
C THR A 153 -2.24 -0.82 -8.85
N VAL A 154 -1.00 -0.48 -9.18
CA VAL A 154 0.14 -0.54 -8.27
C VAL A 154 0.99 0.72 -8.38
N VAL A 155 1.88 0.91 -7.42
CA VAL A 155 2.92 1.92 -7.46
C VAL A 155 4.29 1.26 -7.36
N ARG A 156 5.27 1.76 -8.09
CA ARG A 156 6.68 1.39 -7.94
C ARG A 156 7.36 2.33 -6.98
N VAL A 157 8.03 1.77 -6.00
CA VAL A 157 8.70 2.52 -4.95
C VAL A 157 10.20 2.28 -5.07
N HIS A 158 10.95 3.36 -5.16
CA HIS A 158 12.41 3.32 -5.19
C HIS A 158 12.98 3.32 -3.76
N ILE A 159 14.20 2.87 -3.62
CA ILE A 159 14.94 2.94 -2.37
C ILE A 159 15.04 4.40 -1.93
N GLY A 160 14.76 4.68 -0.66
CA GLY A 160 14.76 6.03 -0.11
C GLY A 160 13.51 6.86 -0.42
N GLN A 161 12.53 6.32 -1.15
CA GLN A 161 11.29 7.03 -1.46
C GLN A 161 10.32 7.02 -0.27
N VAL A 162 9.76 8.19 0.04
CA VAL A 162 8.78 8.34 1.11
C VAL A 162 7.43 7.79 0.67
N ILE A 163 6.91 6.84 1.43
CA ILE A 163 5.60 6.22 1.23
C ILE A 163 4.51 7.06 1.88
N MET A 164 4.71 7.43 3.15
CA MET A 164 3.74 8.13 3.97
C MET A 164 4.46 9.12 4.89
N SER A 165 3.84 10.28 5.12
CA SER A 165 4.31 11.28 6.07
C SER A 165 3.24 11.53 7.12
N ILE A 166 3.64 11.64 8.38
CA ILE A 166 2.77 11.89 9.52
C ILE A 166 3.29 13.14 10.22
N HIS A 167 2.41 14.10 10.46
CA HIS A 167 2.68 15.32 11.19
C HIS A 167 1.86 15.32 12.48
N THR A 168 2.52 15.60 13.63
CA THR A 168 1.88 15.63 14.96
C THR A 168 2.36 16.80 15.80
N LYS A 169 1.67 17.07 16.91
CA LYS A 169 2.12 18.03 17.93
C LYS A 169 3.25 17.41 18.75
N ALA A 170 4.34 18.14 18.95
CA ALA A 170 5.51 17.67 19.69
C ALA A 170 5.22 17.32 21.18
N ALA A 171 4.18 17.91 21.76
CA ALA A 171 3.83 17.70 23.17
C ALA A 171 3.25 16.31 23.49
N GLU A 172 2.90 15.53 22.47
CA GLU A 172 2.27 14.21 22.65
C GLU A 172 3.26 13.04 22.52
N GLN A 173 4.57 13.33 22.41
CA GLN A 173 5.62 12.32 22.37
C GLN A 173 5.68 11.44 23.63
N GLY A 174 5.29 11.95 24.79
CA GLY A 174 5.27 11.20 26.04
C GLY A 174 4.06 10.29 26.24
N ALA A 175 3.09 10.31 25.33
CA ALA A 175 1.90 9.46 25.39
C ALA A 175 1.96 8.27 24.40
N CYS A 176 3.05 8.18 23.63
CA CYS A 176 3.27 7.14 22.63
C CYS A 176 4.37 6.12 23.02
N ASP A 177 4.87 6.18 24.29
CA ASP A 177 5.78 5.20 24.87
C ASP A 177 5.04 4.01 25.52
#